data_f4b86ef072a932d629cbc67b997db056
#
_entry.id   f4b86ef072a932d629cbc67b997db056
#
_cell.length_a   1.000
_cell.length_b   1.000
_cell.length_c   1.000
_cell.angle_alpha   90.00
_cell.angle_beta   90.00
_cell.angle_gamma   90.00
#
_symmetry.space_group_name_H-M   'P 1'
#
loop_
_entity.id
_entity.type
_entity.pdbx_description
1 polymer ?
#
loop_
_entity_poly.entity_id
_entity_poly.type
_entity_poly.pdbx_seq_one_letter_code
_entity_poly.pdbx_strand_id
1 'polypeptide(L)'
;MVDANKPPAVAWLTLSVAVLAVSSAGIVLQEMSEVPPILRASWRMQGTALVLLPGFIYQLSRNSDFEPNRNDAQLILASSLFLAIHFGSWVWSLDNTSLVHSLLFVNTHPLVVVAIMPFLGEAVRRGHIAGVLLGFGGATVSLADLGDGGQVSLVGDFAAFVGAVTVVGYILVGRHLRSQRGMPIFIYA
;
A
#
# COMPACT_ATOMS: atom_id res chain seq x y z
N MET A 1 24.24 15.78 21.50
CA MET A 1 23.62 16.28 20.27
C MET A 1 23.13 15.07 19.48
N VAL A 2 21.85 14.83 19.44
CA VAL A 2 21.28 13.79 18.57
C VAL A 2 21.33 14.34 17.15
N ASP A 3 22.02 13.61 16.27
CA ASP A 3 22.20 13.97 14.86
C ASP A 3 20.81 14.06 14.21
N ALA A 4 20.32 15.27 13.96
CA ALA A 4 18.95 15.53 13.48
C ALA A 4 18.64 14.86 12.12
N ASN A 5 19.63 14.25 11.48
CA ASN A 5 19.53 13.58 10.18
C ASN A 5 19.45 12.04 10.27
N LYS A 6 19.54 11.44 11.46
CA LYS A 6 19.44 9.98 11.60
C LYS A 6 18.08 9.60 12.17
N PRO A 7 17.33 8.70 11.52
CA PRO A 7 16.08 8.20 12.06
C PRO A 7 16.32 7.52 13.42
N PRO A 8 15.45 7.71 14.41
CA PRO A 8 15.59 7.09 15.72
C PRO A 8 15.52 5.56 15.61
N ALA A 9 16.18 4.85 16.54
CA ALA A 9 16.19 3.38 16.54
C ALA A 9 14.78 2.75 16.51
N VAL A 10 13.81 3.41 17.15
CA VAL A 10 12.39 3.00 17.11
C VAL A 10 11.84 2.99 15.69
N ALA A 11 12.25 3.91 14.81
CA ALA A 11 11.79 3.93 13.42
C ALA A 11 12.26 2.67 12.66
N TRP A 12 13.48 2.23 12.91
CA TRP A 12 14.01 0.99 12.32
C TRP A 12 13.29 -0.25 12.83
N LEU A 13 13.02 -0.31 14.13
CA LEU A 13 12.25 -1.42 14.70
C LEU A 13 10.82 -1.45 14.12
N THR A 14 10.15 -0.30 14.09
CA THR A 14 8.79 -0.20 13.50
C THR A 14 8.79 -0.61 12.04
N LEU A 15 9.79 -0.18 11.26
CA LEU A 15 9.93 -0.57 9.86
C LEU A 15 10.13 -2.08 9.71
N SER A 16 10.98 -2.69 10.52
CA SER A 16 11.23 -4.14 10.48
C SER A 16 9.95 -4.94 10.79
N VAL A 17 9.21 -4.55 11.83
CA VAL A 17 7.92 -5.17 12.18
C VAL A 17 6.90 -4.97 11.05
N ALA A 18 6.82 -3.77 10.48
CA ALA A 18 5.92 -3.48 9.37
C ALA A 18 6.23 -4.31 8.12
N VAL A 19 7.52 -4.47 7.78
CA VAL A 19 7.95 -5.30 6.65
C VAL A 19 7.56 -6.76 6.87
N LEU A 20 7.81 -7.32 8.05
CA LEU A 20 7.41 -8.70 8.39
C LEU A 20 5.89 -8.88 8.32
N ALA A 21 5.13 -7.94 8.86
CA ALA A 21 3.67 -7.99 8.84
C ALA A 21 3.09 -7.90 7.42
N VAL A 22 3.66 -7.05 6.56
CA VAL A 22 3.22 -6.93 5.16
C VAL A 22 3.63 -8.16 4.35
N SER A 23 4.86 -8.67 4.55
CA SER A 23 5.36 -9.84 3.81
C SER A 23 4.57 -11.12 4.13
N SER A 24 4.11 -11.30 5.37
CA SER A 24 3.30 -12.47 5.76
C SER A 24 1.85 -12.37 5.29
N ALA A 25 1.36 -11.18 4.96
CA ALA A 25 -0.06 -10.94 4.69
C ALA A 25 -0.58 -11.73 3.48
N GLY A 26 0.20 -11.87 2.40
CA GLY A 26 -0.18 -12.62 1.21
C GLY A 26 -0.43 -14.10 1.52
N ILE A 27 0.50 -14.72 2.25
CA ILE A 27 0.40 -16.12 2.66
C ILE A 27 -0.82 -16.34 3.57
N VAL A 28 -0.96 -15.52 4.61
CA VAL A 28 -2.09 -15.64 5.56
C VAL A 28 -3.44 -15.49 4.85
N LEU A 29 -3.56 -14.53 3.92
CA LEU A 29 -4.79 -14.33 3.17
C LEU A 29 -5.07 -15.46 2.18
N GLN A 30 -4.06 -16.08 1.61
CA GLN A 30 -4.22 -17.24 0.72
C GLN A 30 -4.66 -18.48 1.50
N GLU A 31 -4.10 -18.75 2.68
CA GLU A 31 -4.53 -19.85 3.55
C GLU A 31 -6.01 -19.76 3.96
N MET A 32 -6.59 -18.56 3.90
CA MET A 32 -8.02 -18.34 4.16
C MET A 32 -8.89 -18.44 2.90
N SER A 33 -8.49 -19.20 1.88
CA SER A 33 -9.18 -19.29 0.58
C SER A 33 -10.64 -19.75 0.65
N GLU A 34 -11.02 -20.47 1.70
CA GLU A 34 -12.42 -20.83 1.99
C GLU A 34 -13.35 -19.61 2.25
N VAL A 35 -12.76 -18.47 2.63
CA VAL A 35 -13.49 -17.24 2.90
C VAL A 35 -13.49 -16.35 1.65
N PRO A 36 -14.65 -15.80 1.21
CA PRO A 36 -14.70 -14.93 0.04
C PRO A 36 -13.68 -13.79 0.08
N PRO A 37 -12.99 -13.46 -1.04
CA PRO A 37 -11.90 -12.49 -1.08
C PRO A 37 -12.27 -11.11 -0.52
N ILE A 38 -13.45 -10.60 -0.86
CA ILE A 38 -13.95 -9.30 -0.38
C ILE A 38 -14.11 -9.30 1.13
N LEU A 39 -14.53 -10.43 1.72
CA LEU A 39 -14.70 -10.53 3.17
C LEU A 39 -13.34 -10.54 3.88
N ARG A 40 -12.34 -11.26 3.35
CA ARG A 40 -10.96 -11.24 3.85
C ARG A 40 -10.36 -9.83 3.80
N ALA A 41 -10.53 -9.14 2.67
CA ALA A 41 -10.11 -7.75 2.51
C ALA A 41 -10.80 -6.83 3.52
N SER A 42 -12.11 -6.99 3.71
CA SER A 42 -12.90 -6.23 4.67
C SER A 42 -12.45 -6.46 6.12
N TRP A 43 -12.24 -7.70 6.53
CA TRP A 43 -11.74 -8.02 7.89
C TRP A 43 -10.37 -7.41 8.16
N ARG A 44 -9.47 -7.45 7.17
CA ARG A 44 -8.16 -6.81 7.27
C ARG A 44 -8.28 -5.29 7.51
N MET A 45 -9.13 -4.61 6.74
CA MET A 45 -9.35 -3.17 6.90
C MET A 45 -10.01 -2.83 8.22
N GLN A 46 -11.03 -3.58 8.63
CA GLN A 46 -11.70 -3.39 9.92
C GLN A 46 -10.76 -3.64 11.11
N GLY A 47 -9.97 -4.72 11.06
CA GLY A 47 -8.97 -5.00 12.08
C GLY A 47 -7.92 -3.89 12.20
N THR A 48 -7.44 -3.36 11.06
CA THR A 48 -6.53 -2.22 11.04
C THR A 48 -7.19 -0.97 11.65
N ALA A 49 -8.43 -0.67 11.27
CA ALA A 49 -9.18 0.47 11.82
C ALA A 49 -9.36 0.36 13.33
N LEU A 50 -9.68 -0.83 13.85
CA LEU A 50 -9.81 -1.06 15.30
C LEU A 50 -8.47 -0.84 16.03
N VAL A 51 -7.36 -1.31 15.48
CA VAL A 51 -6.02 -1.11 16.05
C VAL A 51 -5.61 0.37 16.05
N LEU A 52 -5.99 1.13 15.02
CA LEU A 52 -5.66 2.55 14.90
C LEU A 52 -6.64 3.46 15.67
N LEU A 53 -7.81 2.97 16.05
CA LEU A 53 -8.86 3.74 16.71
C LEU A 53 -8.40 4.49 17.97
N PRO A 54 -7.59 3.93 18.91
CA PRO A 54 -7.09 4.66 20.06
C PRO A 54 -6.24 5.88 19.67
N GLY A 55 -5.39 5.72 18.63
CA GLY A 55 -4.58 6.81 18.09
C GLY A 55 -5.43 7.90 17.44
N PHE A 56 -6.48 7.51 16.71
CA PHE A 56 -7.46 8.43 16.15
C PHE A 56 -8.16 9.25 17.22
N ILE A 57 -8.72 8.61 18.26
CA ILE A 57 -9.40 9.28 19.37
C ILE A 57 -8.44 10.23 20.09
N TYR A 58 -7.21 9.78 20.35
CA TYR A 58 -6.19 10.61 20.98
C TYR A 58 -5.85 11.87 20.17
N GLN A 59 -5.65 11.73 18.86
CA GLN A 59 -5.35 12.87 17.99
C GLN A 59 -6.56 13.80 17.84
N LEU A 60 -7.76 13.26 17.73
CA LEU A 60 -8.98 14.07 17.62
C LEU A 60 -9.20 14.92 18.88
N SER A 61 -8.87 14.39 20.07
CA SER A 61 -9.02 15.12 21.33
C SER A 61 -7.93 16.17 21.59
N ARG A 62 -6.76 16.04 20.93
CA ARG A 62 -5.60 16.91 21.18
C ARG A 62 -5.28 17.89 20.04
N ASN A 63 -5.66 17.59 18.81
CA ASN A 63 -5.37 18.43 17.65
C ASN A 63 -6.60 19.26 17.26
N SER A 64 -6.85 20.30 18.04
CA SER A 64 -7.87 21.32 17.73
C SER A 64 -7.49 22.22 16.53
N ASP A 65 -6.22 22.19 16.10
CA ASP A 65 -5.70 23.13 15.09
C ASP A 65 -5.94 22.67 13.64
N PHE A 66 -6.30 21.39 13.43
CA PHE A 66 -6.65 20.89 12.10
C PHE A 66 -8.15 20.99 11.88
N GLU A 67 -8.55 21.93 11.04
CA GLU A 67 -9.95 22.08 10.60
C GLU A 67 -10.11 21.45 9.21
N PRO A 68 -10.74 20.27 9.11
CA PRO A 68 -11.00 19.65 7.82
C PRO A 68 -12.05 20.44 7.04
N ASN A 69 -11.74 20.76 5.79
CA ASN A 69 -12.70 21.38 4.88
C ASN A 69 -13.40 20.32 4.01
N ARG A 70 -14.39 20.75 3.22
CA ARG A 70 -15.14 19.86 2.33
C ARG A 70 -14.25 19.14 1.31
N ASN A 71 -13.21 19.81 0.83
CA ASN A 71 -12.27 19.21 -0.12
C ASN A 71 -11.41 18.12 0.54
N ASP A 72 -10.98 18.34 1.78
CA ASP A 72 -10.26 17.32 2.55
C ASP A 72 -11.12 16.07 2.76
N ALA A 73 -12.42 16.24 3.07
CA ALA A 73 -13.35 15.12 3.21
C ALA A 73 -13.54 14.35 1.89
N GLN A 74 -13.63 15.05 0.75
CA GLN A 74 -13.72 14.40 -0.56
C GLN A 74 -12.43 13.62 -0.89
N LEU A 75 -11.27 14.18 -0.58
CA LEU A 75 -9.99 13.50 -0.77
C LEU A 75 -9.83 12.27 0.13
N ILE A 76 -10.28 12.33 1.39
CA ILE A 76 -10.31 11.18 2.29
C ILE A 76 -11.22 10.08 1.71
N LEU A 77 -12.40 10.45 1.24
CA LEU A 77 -13.33 9.49 0.63
C LEU A 77 -12.73 8.85 -0.62
N ALA A 78 -12.10 9.63 -1.50
CA ALA A 78 -11.41 9.12 -2.67
C ALA A 78 -10.25 8.19 -2.28
N SER A 79 -9.47 8.56 -1.27
CA SER A 79 -8.38 7.75 -0.72
C SER A 79 -8.87 6.41 -0.16
N SER A 80 -9.97 6.44 0.59
CA SER A 80 -10.61 5.25 1.14
C SER A 80 -11.12 4.31 0.04
N LEU A 81 -11.67 4.88 -1.04
CA LEU A 81 -12.10 4.11 -2.21
C LEU A 81 -10.91 3.47 -2.93
N PHE A 82 -9.81 4.21 -3.13
CA PHE A 82 -8.58 3.66 -3.68
C PHE A 82 -8.04 2.50 -2.86
N LEU A 83 -8.03 2.64 -1.53
CA LEU A 83 -7.57 1.58 -0.63
C LEU A 83 -8.49 0.36 -0.65
N ALA A 84 -9.81 0.57 -0.71
CA ALA A 84 -10.80 -0.51 -0.81
C ALA A 84 -10.65 -1.30 -2.12
N ILE A 85 -10.46 -0.61 -3.26
CA ILE A 85 -10.21 -1.25 -4.54
C ILE A 85 -8.87 -1.98 -4.52
N HIS A 86 -7.82 -1.38 -3.96
CA HIS A 86 -6.50 -2.02 -3.80
C HIS A 86 -6.63 -3.37 -3.10
N PHE A 87 -7.18 -3.39 -1.89
CA PHE A 87 -7.28 -4.65 -1.14
C PHE A 87 -8.27 -5.62 -1.75
N GLY A 88 -9.40 -5.15 -2.26
CA GLY A 88 -10.39 -5.99 -2.91
C GLY A 88 -9.84 -6.70 -4.14
N SER A 89 -9.17 -5.98 -5.04
CA SER A 89 -8.61 -6.53 -6.26
C SER A 89 -7.38 -7.41 -5.99
N TRP A 90 -6.51 -7.01 -5.06
CA TRP A 90 -5.34 -7.80 -4.70
C TRP A 90 -5.74 -9.12 -4.02
N VAL A 91 -6.61 -9.09 -3.00
CA VAL A 91 -7.03 -10.32 -2.31
C VAL A 91 -7.80 -11.24 -3.26
N TRP A 92 -8.61 -10.67 -4.18
CA TRP A 92 -9.25 -11.45 -5.22
C TRP A 92 -8.24 -12.11 -6.16
N SER A 93 -7.14 -11.43 -6.49
CA SER A 93 -6.08 -11.99 -7.35
C SER A 93 -5.42 -13.21 -6.73
N LEU A 94 -5.29 -13.28 -5.40
CA LEU A 94 -4.69 -14.43 -4.70
C LEU A 94 -5.44 -15.75 -4.95
N ASP A 95 -6.73 -15.67 -5.26
CA ASP A 95 -7.55 -16.85 -5.57
C ASP A 95 -7.63 -17.14 -7.09
N ASN A 96 -7.15 -16.21 -7.92
CA ASN A 96 -7.35 -16.28 -9.38
C ASN A 96 -6.04 -16.28 -10.18
N THR A 97 -4.89 -16.25 -9.54
CA THR A 97 -3.57 -16.47 -10.14
C THR A 97 -2.63 -17.05 -9.09
N SER A 98 -1.40 -17.42 -9.47
CA SER A 98 -0.44 -17.90 -8.50
C SER A 98 -0.05 -16.82 -7.50
N LEU A 99 0.30 -17.22 -6.26
CA LEU A 99 0.76 -16.29 -5.21
C LEU A 99 1.91 -15.43 -5.71
N VAL A 100 2.85 -16.06 -6.42
CA VAL A 100 4.04 -15.41 -7.00
C VAL A 100 3.63 -14.30 -7.97
N HIS A 101 2.71 -14.59 -8.90
CA HIS A 101 2.22 -13.62 -9.87
C HIS A 101 1.44 -12.49 -9.18
N SER A 102 0.52 -12.82 -8.28
CA SER A 102 -0.23 -11.83 -7.52
C SER A 102 0.68 -10.85 -6.79
N LEU A 103 1.70 -11.37 -6.07
CA LEU A 103 2.68 -10.55 -5.36
C LEU A 103 3.56 -9.74 -6.31
N LEU A 104 3.99 -10.32 -7.44
CA LEU A 104 4.78 -9.61 -8.43
C LEU A 104 4.01 -8.40 -8.98
N PHE A 105 2.78 -8.63 -9.44
CA PHE A 105 1.96 -7.58 -10.06
C PHE A 105 1.51 -6.50 -9.07
N VAL A 106 1.11 -6.85 -7.85
CA VAL A 106 0.74 -5.83 -6.85
C VAL A 106 1.94 -4.99 -6.42
N ASN A 107 3.15 -5.56 -6.42
CA ASN A 107 4.39 -4.83 -6.11
C ASN A 107 4.94 -4.00 -7.30
N THR A 108 4.23 -3.91 -8.43
CA THR A 108 4.59 -2.98 -9.52
C THR A 108 4.26 -1.51 -9.19
N HIS A 109 3.63 -1.22 -8.05
CA HIS A 109 3.29 0.16 -7.66
C HIS A 109 4.46 1.16 -7.71
N PRO A 110 5.75 0.85 -7.45
CA PRO A 110 6.83 1.80 -7.65
C PRO A 110 7.05 2.17 -9.13
N LEU A 111 6.79 1.22 -10.07
CA LEU A 111 6.79 1.52 -11.51
C LEU A 111 5.71 2.54 -11.86
N VAL A 112 4.50 2.34 -11.32
CA VAL A 112 3.36 3.25 -11.52
C VAL A 112 3.68 4.63 -10.96
N VAL A 113 4.31 4.72 -9.78
CA VAL A 113 4.76 5.99 -9.18
C VAL A 113 5.72 6.72 -10.13
N VAL A 114 6.77 6.03 -10.60
CA VAL A 114 7.75 6.62 -11.53
C VAL A 114 7.11 7.06 -12.84
N ALA A 115 6.16 6.31 -13.36
CA ALA A 115 5.42 6.66 -14.57
C ALA A 115 4.53 7.90 -14.40
N ILE A 116 3.99 8.13 -13.21
CA ILE A 116 3.11 9.27 -12.88
C ILE A 116 3.91 10.54 -12.52
N MET A 117 5.14 10.42 -12.01
CA MET A 117 5.96 11.56 -11.58
C MET A 117 5.98 12.75 -12.58
N PRO A 118 6.17 12.55 -13.91
CA PRO A 118 6.18 13.65 -14.86
C PRO A 118 4.86 14.43 -14.90
N PHE A 119 3.73 13.74 -14.74
CA PHE A 119 2.40 14.36 -14.73
C PHE A 119 2.14 15.16 -13.45
N LEU A 120 2.90 14.87 -12.38
CA LEU A 120 2.89 15.63 -11.12
C LEU A 120 3.89 16.78 -11.11
N GLY A 121 4.60 17.01 -12.23
CA GLY A 121 5.66 18.03 -12.31
C GLY A 121 6.94 17.63 -11.57
N GLU A 122 7.10 16.37 -11.21
CA GLU A 122 8.29 15.85 -10.51
C GLU A 122 9.30 15.28 -11.52
N ALA A 123 10.58 15.65 -11.34
CA ALA A 123 11.64 15.19 -12.24
C ALA A 123 11.97 13.71 -12.01
N VAL A 124 11.81 12.90 -13.03
CA VAL A 124 12.30 11.50 -13.01
C VAL A 124 13.79 11.49 -13.25
N ARG A 125 14.55 11.03 -12.24
CA ARG A 125 16.00 10.85 -12.34
C ARG A 125 16.32 9.46 -12.86
N ARG A 126 17.46 9.32 -13.55
CA ARG A 126 17.94 8.00 -14.02
C ARG A 126 18.03 6.96 -12.91
N GLY A 127 18.36 7.39 -11.68
CA GLY A 127 18.38 6.52 -10.50
C GLY A 127 17.02 5.94 -10.12
N HIS A 128 15.91 6.69 -10.30
CA HIS A 128 14.57 6.18 -10.06
C HIS A 128 14.25 5.03 -11.04
N ILE A 129 14.52 5.26 -12.33
CA ILE A 129 14.28 4.24 -13.38
C ILE A 129 15.16 3.02 -13.14
N ALA A 130 16.46 3.21 -12.93
CA ALA A 130 17.39 2.10 -12.69
C ALA A 130 17.01 1.29 -11.44
N GLY A 131 16.69 1.96 -10.31
CA GLY A 131 16.30 1.29 -9.07
C GLY A 131 15.03 0.46 -9.23
N VAL A 132 14.01 1.01 -9.91
CA VAL A 132 12.75 0.30 -10.16
C VAL A 132 12.95 -0.88 -11.11
N LEU A 133 13.70 -0.70 -12.20
CA LEU A 133 13.98 -1.78 -13.16
C LEU A 133 14.81 -2.90 -12.53
N LEU A 134 15.82 -2.56 -11.73
CA LEU A 134 16.62 -3.56 -11.01
C LEU A 134 15.81 -4.28 -9.94
N GLY A 135 15.01 -3.56 -9.17
CA GLY A 135 14.17 -4.15 -8.13
C GLY A 135 13.11 -5.08 -8.72
N PHE A 136 12.38 -4.62 -9.74
CA PHE A 136 11.36 -5.44 -10.39
C PHE A 136 11.97 -6.59 -11.20
N GLY A 137 13.04 -6.33 -11.95
CA GLY A 137 13.75 -7.37 -12.70
C GLY A 137 14.34 -8.44 -11.79
N GLY A 138 14.95 -8.05 -10.67
CA GLY A 138 15.44 -9.00 -9.66
C GLY A 138 14.30 -9.83 -9.03
N ALA A 139 13.19 -9.20 -8.69
CA ALA A 139 12.03 -9.91 -8.17
C ALA A 139 11.48 -10.91 -9.21
N THR A 140 11.36 -10.50 -10.47
CA THR A 140 10.88 -11.38 -11.56
C THR A 140 11.79 -12.60 -11.74
N VAL A 141 13.11 -12.40 -11.75
CA VAL A 141 14.09 -13.51 -11.88
C VAL A 141 14.02 -14.44 -10.67
N SER A 142 13.97 -13.88 -9.45
CA SER A 142 13.89 -14.67 -8.22
C SER A 142 12.60 -15.50 -8.13
N LEU A 143 11.49 -14.97 -8.64
CA LEU A 143 10.19 -15.64 -8.57
C LEU A 143 9.96 -16.61 -9.75
N ALA A 144 10.64 -16.42 -10.89
CA ALA A 144 10.54 -17.31 -12.04
C ALA A 144 11.02 -18.74 -11.73
N ASP A 145 11.96 -18.88 -10.78
CA ASP A 145 12.55 -20.17 -10.40
C ASP A 145 11.79 -20.84 -9.22
N LEU A 146 10.93 -20.10 -8.54
CA LEU A 146 10.13 -20.54 -7.39
C LEU A 146 8.68 -20.86 -7.79
N GLY A 147 8.45 -21.33 -9.02
CA GLY A 147 7.08 -21.66 -9.46
C GLY A 147 6.33 -22.44 -8.39
N ASP A 148 5.32 -21.83 -7.80
CA ASP A 148 4.52 -22.40 -6.70
C ASP A 148 3.53 -23.48 -7.20
N GLY A 149 3.64 -23.88 -8.49
CA GLY A 149 2.73 -24.84 -9.11
C GLY A 149 1.30 -24.33 -9.29
N GLY A 150 1.02 -23.08 -8.90
CA GLY A 150 -0.29 -22.46 -9.05
C GLY A 150 -0.60 -22.13 -10.51
N GLN A 151 -1.89 -22.10 -10.85
CA GLN A 151 -2.32 -21.70 -12.18
C GLN A 151 -2.12 -20.20 -12.40
N VAL A 152 -1.37 -19.84 -13.45
CA VAL A 152 -1.22 -18.44 -13.85
C VAL A 152 -2.45 -18.00 -14.64
N SER A 153 -3.02 -16.87 -14.28
CA SER A 153 -4.20 -16.30 -14.93
C SER A 153 -4.00 -14.81 -15.22
N LEU A 154 -4.13 -14.42 -16.49
CA LEU A 154 -4.05 -13.02 -16.91
C LEU A 154 -5.09 -12.14 -16.20
N VAL A 155 -6.25 -12.68 -15.90
CA VAL A 155 -7.32 -11.93 -15.18
C VAL A 155 -6.93 -11.70 -13.73
N GLY A 156 -6.34 -12.71 -13.06
CA GLY A 156 -5.79 -12.58 -11.71
C GLY A 156 -4.61 -11.60 -11.67
N ASP A 157 -3.69 -11.69 -12.61
CA ASP A 157 -2.54 -10.79 -12.75
C ASP A 157 -3.01 -9.32 -12.96
N PHE A 158 -4.01 -9.13 -13.84
CA PHE A 158 -4.60 -7.81 -14.06
C PHE A 158 -5.28 -7.25 -12.81
N ALA A 159 -5.98 -8.07 -12.04
CA ALA A 159 -6.57 -7.64 -10.78
C ALA A 159 -5.50 -7.19 -9.75
N ALA A 160 -4.38 -7.93 -9.65
CA ALA A 160 -3.24 -7.52 -8.82
C ALA A 160 -2.63 -6.19 -9.30
N PHE A 161 -2.52 -6.00 -10.62
CA PHE A 161 -2.05 -4.73 -11.19
C PHE A 161 -3.01 -3.57 -10.92
N VAL A 162 -4.32 -3.77 -10.99
CA VAL A 162 -5.32 -2.78 -10.56
C VAL A 162 -5.09 -2.40 -9.09
N GLY A 163 -4.78 -3.38 -8.25
CA GLY A 163 -4.35 -3.14 -6.87
C GLY A 163 -3.12 -2.23 -6.79
N ALA A 164 -2.10 -2.47 -7.63
CA ALA A 164 -0.90 -1.64 -7.68
C ALA A 164 -1.18 -0.19 -8.09
N VAL A 165 -2.04 0.03 -9.08
CA VAL A 165 -2.41 1.38 -9.55
C VAL A 165 -3.21 2.12 -8.48
N THR A 166 -4.17 1.46 -7.86
CA THR A 166 -5.05 2.10 -6.87
C THR A 166 -4.33 2.43 -5.57
N VAL A 167 -3.39 1.62 -5.11
CA VAL A 167 -2.57 2.00 -3.93
C VAL A 167 -1.72 3.24 -4.19
N VAL A 168 -1.29 3.48 -5.43
CA VAL A 168 -0.59 4.73 -5.78
C VAL A 168 -1.52 5.93 -5.60
N GLY A 169 -2.78 5.83 -6.02
CA GLY A 169 -3.79 6.86 -5.75
C GLY A 169 -3.92 7.16 -4.24
N TYR A 170 -4.04 6.12 -3.42
CA TYR A 170 -4.06 6.24 -1.96
C TYR A 170 -2.81 6.97 -1.41
N ILE A 171 -1.61 6.57 -1.86
CA ILE A 171 -0.33 7.16 -1.42
C ILE A 171 -0.25 8.64 -1.81
N LEU A 172 -0.65 9.01 -3.04
CA LEU A 172 -0.59 10.39 -3.53
C LEU A 172 -1.55 11.32 -2.78
N VAL A 173 -2.78 10.85 -2.53
CA VAL A 173 -3.74 11.62 -1.71
C VAL A 173 -3.23 11.77 -0.28
N GLY A 174 -2.71 10.69 0.31
CA GLY A 174 -2.13 10.72 1.65
C GLY A 174 -0.93 11.68 1.76
N ARG A 175 -0.06 11.68 0.75
CA ARG A 175 1.05 12.64 0.67
C ARG A 175 0.54 14.08 0.64
N HIS A 176 -0.46 14.38 -0.17
CA HIS A 176 -1.06 15.71 -0.26
C HIS A 176 -1.67 16.15 1.09
N LEU A 177 -2.56 15.35 1.66
CA LEU A 177 -3.25 15.69 2.91
C LEU A 177 -2.29 15.83 4.09
N ARG A 178 -1.28 14.97 4.19
CA ARG A 178 -0.33 15.01 5.30
C ARG A 178 0.75 16.06 5.15
N SER A 179 1.35 16.22 3.95
CA SER A 179 2.49 17.11 3.75
C SER A 179 2.07 18.55 3.46
N GLN A 180 0.96 18.77 2.75
CA GLN A 180 0.54 20.11 2.35
C GLN A 180 -0.57 20.68 3.25
N ARG A 181 -1.47 19.82 3.73
CA ARG A 181 -2.57 20.22 4.61
C ARG A 181 -2.27 20.03 6.11
N GLY A 182 -1.18 19.34 6.45
CA GLY A 182 -0.81 19.10 7.86
C GLY A 182 -1.73 18.12 8.59
N MET A 183 -2.49 17.29 7.87
CA MET A 183 -3.41 16.32 8.48
C MET A 183 -2.66 15.33 9.38
N PRO A 184 -3.06 15.16 10.64
CA PRO A 184 -2.46 14.19 11.56
C PRO A 184 -2.58 12.76 11.05
N ILE A 185 -1.56 11.93 11.34
CA ILE A 185 -1.45 10.59 10.76
C ILE A 185 -2.64 9.68 11.09
N PHE A 186 -3.10 9.66 12.35
CA PHE A 186 -4.21 8.80 12.74
C PHE A 186 -5.59 9.34 12.33
N ILE A 187 -5.67 10.62 11.93
CA ILE A 187 -6.90 11.17 11.32
C ILE A 187 -6.99 10.75 9.86
N TYR A 188 -5.84 10.61 9.18
CA TYR A 188 -5.80 10.15 7.79
C TYR A 188 -5.92 8.63 7.67
N ALA A 189 -5.21 7.86 8.50
CA ALA A 189 -5.13 6.39 8.40
C ALA A 189 -6.41 5.69 8.79
#